data_dfa2f9d8563ccda09414c629181636af
#
_entry.id   dfa2f9d8563ccda09414c629181636af
#
_cell.length_a   1.000
_cell.length_b   1.000
_cell.length_c   1.000
_cell.angle_alpha   90.00
_cell.angle_beta   90.00
_cell.angle_gamma   90.00
#
_symmetry.space_group_name_H-M   'P 1'
#
loop_
_entity.id
_entity.type
_entity.pdbx_description
1 polymer ?
#
loop_
_entity_poly.entity_id
_entity_poly.type
_entity_poly.pdbx_seq_one_letter_code
_entity_poly.pdbx_strand_id
1 'polypeptide(L)'
;PREAYLEAEARVISELKELGKPFLILLNSARPDSDGAQALRAQLAEEYDVTCLAVSCLDLSQRAVTEIIQSVLFEFPVEELQLFLPDWVDALAPDHPIKGTVFEAIRGAMGDLHRIRDVRPVVEKMAQCELVTGADVTAMRLGSGSCEARLELPRSLFYETMSQQTGFPIRNDGELLSLLRELAGVQAAYKKVAAAMEEVRATGYGIVIPDAGELELEEPEIIKQGGRY
;
A
#
# COMPACT_ATOMS: atom_id res chain seq x y z
N PRO A 1 47.63 -14.92 -4.79
CA PRO A 1 48.02 -14.73 -3.41
C PRO A 1 47.27 -13.56 -2.78
N ARG A 2 45.94 -13.69 -2.65
CA ARG A 2 45.04 -12.73 -1.95
C ARG A 2 45.37 -12.68 -0.46
N GLU A 3 45.82 -13.80 0.11
CA GLU A 3 46.13 -13.96 1.53
C GLU A 3 47.10 -12.89 2.09
N ALA A 4 48.01 -12.39 1.26
CA ALA A 4 48.94 -11.33 1.64
C ALA A 4 48.27 -9.93 1.78
N TYR A 5 47.04 -9.78 1.32
CA TYR A 5 46.32 -8.48 1.29
C TYR A 5 45.07 -8.47 2.20
N LEU A 6 44.71 -9.58 2.87
CA LEU A 6 43.50 -9.68 3.66
C LEU A 6 43.39 -8.60 4.76
N GLU A 7 44.49 -8.33 5.47
CA GLU A 7 44.52 -7.30 6.52
C GLU A 7 44.29 -5.89 5.91
N ALA A 8 44.89 -5.62 4.77
CA ALA A 8 44.74 -4.34 4.10
C ALA A 8 43.30 -4.18 3.52
N GLU A 9 42.74 -5.27 2.97
CA GLU A 9 41.38 -5.35 2.47
C GLU A 9 40.37 -5.03 3.60
N ALA A 10 40.48 -5.75 4.74
CA ALA A 10 39.59 -5.54 5.89
C ALA A 10 39.72 -4.13 6.46
N ARG A 11 40.93 -3.58 6.56
CA ARG A 11 41.13 -2.19 7.04
C ARG A 11 40.49 -1.18 6.13
N VAL A 12 40.70 -1.26 4.81
CA VAL A 12 40.13 -0.31 3.85
C VAL A 12 38.60 -0.36 3.87
N ILE A 13 38.02 -1.56 3.94
CA ILE A 13 36.55 -1.71 4.02
C ILE A 13 36.01 -1.11 5.31
N SER A 14 36.69 -1.31 6.46
CA SER A 14 36.32 -0.68 7.73
C SER A 14 36.35 0.84 7.66
N GLU A 15 37.44 1.41 7.12
CA GLU A 15 37.59 2.86 6.92
C GLU A 15 36.48 3.42 6.00
N LEU A 16 36.12 2.72 4.92
CA LEU A 16 35.04 3.13 4.03
C LEU A 16 33.67 3.08 4.70
N LYS A 17 33.41 2.08 5.56
CA LYS A 17 32.20 1.98 6.36
C LYS A 17 32.09 3.12 7.37
N GLU A 18 33.20 3.48 8.04
CA GLU A 18 33.27 4.59 8.99
C GLU A 18 32.99 5.93 8.31
N LEU A 19 33.39 6.11 7.05
CA LEU A 19 33.07 7.29 6.27
C LEU A 19 31.59 7.44 5.94
N GLY A 20 30.80 6.36 6.07
CA GLY A 20 29.35 6.37 5.81
C GLY A 20 28.97 6.65 4.37
N LYS A 21 29.91 6.52 3.42
CA LYS A 21 29.62 6.75 1.99
C LYS A 21 29.27 5.42 1.30
N PRO A 22 28.29 5.43 0.37
CA PRO A 22 27.98 4.27 -0.44
C PRO A 22 29.20 3.81 -1.24
N PHE A 23 29.50 2.51 -1.18
CA PHE A 23 30.55 1.88 -1.99
C PHE A 23 30.17 0.43 -2.28
N LEU A 24 30.86 -0.16 -3.24
CA LEU A 24 30.78 -1.59 -3.57
C LEU A 24 32.20 -2.17 -3.73
N ILE A 25 32.29 -3.48 -3.70
CA ILE A 25 33.52 -4.22 -3.92
C ILE A 25 33.54 -4.70 -5.37
N LEU A 26 34.63 -4.40 -6.09
CA LEU A 26 34.90 -4.99 -7.41
C LEU A 26 35.96 -6.07 -7.28
N LEU A 27 35.56 -7.33 -7.45
CA LEU A 27 36.45 -8.47 -7.51
C LEU A 27 36.98 -8.58 -8.94
N ASN A 28 38.23 -8.12 -9.16
CA ASN A 28 38.87 -8.24 -10.47
C ASN A 28 39.31 -9.67 -10.74
N SER A 29 38.76 -10.31 -11.73
CA SER A 29 39.08 -11.66 -12.17
C SER A 29 39.21 -11.74 -13.67
N ALA A 30 40.18 -12.48 -14.16
CA ALA A 30 40.33 -12.78 -15.59
C ALA A 30 39.15 -13.64 -16.14
N ARG A 31 38.46 -14.36 -15.27
CA ARG A 31 37.28 -15.18 -15.55
C ARG A 31 36.20 -14.93 -14.47
N PRO A 32 35.47 -13.80 -14.56
CA PRO A 32 34.49 -13.40 -13.55
C PRO A 32 33.36 -14.43 -13.38
N ASP A 33 32.99 -15.13 -14.46
CA ASP A 33 31.91 -16.13 -14.46
C ASP A 33 32.35 -17.52 -13.95
N SER A 34 33.63 -17.71 -13.56
CA SER A 34 34.08 -18.99 -13.00
C SER A 34 33.49 -19.24 -11.62
N ASP A 35 33.21 -20.52 -11.31
CA ASP A 35 32.65 -20.94 -10.00
C ASP A 35 33.49 -20.41 -8.82
N GLY A 36 34.82 -20.40 -8.94
CA GLY A 36 35.71 -19.86 -7.91
C GLY A 36 35.58 -18.35 -7.72
N ALA A 37 35.41 -17.56 -8.80
CA ALA A 37 35.19 -16.12 -8.70
C ALA A 37 33.80 -15.81 -8.11
N GLN A 38 32.77 -16.54 -8.50
CA GLN A 38 31.43 -16.37 -7.97
C GLN A 38 31.32 -16.79 -6.50
N ALA A 39 31.97 -17.87 -6.11
CA ALA A 39 32.02 -18.29 -4.70
C ALA A 39 32.73 -17.22 -3.85
N LEU A 40 33.87 -16.70 -4.28
CA LEU A 40 34.57 -15.63 -3.57
C LEU A 40 33.78 -14.33 -3.53
N ARG A 41 33.10 -13.96 -4.61
CA ARG A 41 32.17 -12.81 -4.65
C ARG A 41 31.09 -12.94 -3.59
N ALA A 42 30.44 -14.11 -3.50
CA ALA A 42 29.38 -14.38 -2.53
C ALA A 42 29.94 -14.31 -1.08
N GLN A 43 31.09 -14.92 -0.84
CA GLN A 43 31.76 -14.86 0.48
C GLN A 43 32.05 -13.41 0.90
N LEU A 44 32.63 -12.59 0.00
CA LEU A 44 32.93 -11.19 0.31
C LEU A 44 31.68 -10.35 0.58
N ALA A 45 30.63 -10.59 -0.18
CA ALA A 45 29.37 -9.89 0.00
C ALA A 45 28.73 -10.21 1.36
N GLU A 46 28.80 -11.47 1.79
CA GLU A 46 28.29 -11.93 3.08
C GLU A 46 29.17 -11.43 4.23
N GLU A 47 30.50 -11.60 4.14
CA GLU A 47 31.46 -11.23 5.18
C GLU A 47 31.42 -9.73 5.52
N TYR A 48 31.33 -8.90 4.46
CA TYR A 48 31.39 -7.46 4.63
C TYR A 48 30.02 -6.75 4.59
N ASP A 49 28.93 -7.47 4.33
CA ASP A 49 27.60 -6.86 4.09
C ASP A 49 27.64 -5.70 3.08
N VAL A 50 28.31 -5.91 1.97
CA VAL A 50 28.50 -4.94 0.88
C VAL A 50 28.31 -5.63 -0.45
N THR A 51 27.65 -4.97 -1.40
CA THR A 51 27.53 -5.51 -2.76
C THR A 51 28.91 -5.76 -3.36
N CYS A 52 29.15 -6.99 -3.83
CA CYS A 52 30.39 -7.38 -4.51
C CYS A 52 30.07 -7.82 -5.94
N LEU A 53 30.78 -7.27 -6.91
CA LEU A 53 30.67 -7.63 -8.32
C LEU A 53 31.99 -8.25 -8.81
N ALA A 54 31.91 -9.42 -9.49
CA ALA A 54 33.05 -10.00 -10.16
C ALA A 54 33.13 -9.46 -11.59
N VAL A 55 34.22 -8.79 -11.93
CA VAL A 55 34.41 -8.14 -13.25
C VAL A 55 35.80 -8.41 -13.78
N SER A 56 35.97 -8.34 -15.10
CA SER A 56 37.30 -8.26 -15.75
C SER A 56 37.64 -6.82 -16.05
N CYS A 57 38.57 -6.23 -15.33
CA CYS A 57 39.00 -4.87 -15.58
C CYS A 57 39.76 -4.72 -16.93
N LEU A 58 40.21 -5.81 -17.53
CA LEU A 58 40.86 -5.83 -18.83
C LEU A 58 39.83 -5.76 -19.98
N ASP A 59 38.61 -6.21 -19.74
CA ASP A 59 37.57 -6.30 -20.77
C ASP A 59 36.24 -5.79 -20.17
N LEU A 60 36.21 -4.52 -19.77
CA LEU A 60 35.02 -3.86 -19.27
C LEU A 60 34.13 -3.40 -20.43
N SER A 61 33.03 -4.11 -20.63
CA SER A 61 31.98 -3.70 -21.56
C SER A 61 31.20 -2.49 -21.03
N GLN A 62 30.57 -1.73 -21.92
CA GLN A 62 29.67 -0.64 -21.54
C GLN A 62 28.55 -1.15 -20.60
N ARG A 63 28.06 -2.37 -20.83
CA ARG A 63 27.05 -3.02 -19.97
C ARG A 63 27.58 -3.24 -18.54
N ALA A 64 28.80 -3.75 -18.41
CA ALA A 64 29.43 -3.97 -17.10
C ALA A 64 29.61 -2.65 -16.33
N VAL A 65 30.03 -1.59 -17.03
CA VAL A 65 30.14 -0.25 -16.41
C VAL A 65 28.78 0.25 -15.92
N THR A 66 27.72 0.09 -16.73
CA THR A 66 26.35 0.48 -16.35
C THR A 66 25.89 -0.30 -15.13
N GLU A 67 26.15 -1.61 -15.09
CA GLU A 67 25.80 -2.48 -13.94
C GLU A 67 26.53 -2.05 -12.65
N ILE A 68 27.83 -1.73 -12.75
CA ILE A 68 28.59 -1.21 -11.61
C ILE A 68 27.95 0.09 -11.08
N ILE A 69 27.66 1.04 -11.96
CA ILE A 69 27.04 2.32 -11.56
C ILE A 69 25.67 2.10 -10.93
N GLN A 70 24.83 1.27 -11.52
CA GLN A 70 23.53 0.93 -10.96
C GLN A 70 23.67 0.29 -9.59
N SER A 71 24.60 -0.66 -9.42
CA SER A 71 24.85 -1.35 -8.16
C SER A 71 25.32 -0.39 -7.06
N VAL A 72 26.14 0.61 -7.39
CA VAL A 72 26.50 1.66 -6.42
C VAL A 72 25.28 2.43 -5.97
N LEU A 73 24.35 2.76 -6.89
CA LEU A 73 23.13 3.49 -6.53
C LEU A 73 22.24 2.71 -5.57
N PHE A 74 22.22 1.39 -5.62
CA PHE A 74 21.51 0.54 -4.67
C PHE A 74 22.10 0.56 -3.25
N GLU A 75 23.34 0.95 -3.07
CA GLU A 75 23.97 1.14 -1.75
C GLU A 75 23.66 2.51 -1.11
N PHE A 76 23.01 3.42 -1.84
CA PHE A 76 22.58 4.70 -1.28
C PHE A 76 21.47 4.50 -0.23
N PRO A 77 21.39 5.40 0.78
CA PRO A 77 20.33 5.36 1.76
C PRO A 77 18.96 5.57 1.11
N VAL A 78 17.94 4.97 1.71
CA VAL A 78 16.55 5.28 1.39
C VAL A 78 16.18 6.57 2.10
N GLU A 79 15.74 7.57 1.34
CA GLU A 79 15.25 8.85 1.87
C GLU A 79 13.76 8.77 2.21
N GLU A 80 12.98 8.04 1.38
CA GLU A 80 11.55 7.91 1.55
C GLU A 80 11.05 6.56 1.02
N LEU A 81 10.22 5.88 1.79
CA LEU A 81 9.43 4.73 1.34
C LEU A 81 7.95 5.05 1.50
N GLN A 82 7.25 5.26 0.39
CA GLN A 82 5.81 5.45 0.36
C GLN A 82 5.12 4.09 0.27
N LEU A 83 4.27 3.79 1.26
CA LEU A 83 3.49 2.55 1.32
C LEU A 83 2.03 2.84 0.98
N PHE A 84 1.53 2.16 -0.05
CA PHE A 84 0.13 2.23 -0.45
C PHE A 84 -0.63 1.04 0.08
N LEU A 85 -1.61 1.31 0.91
CA LEU A 85 -2.59 0.36 1.43
C LEU A 85 -3.93 0.56 0.71
N PRO A 86 -4.86 -0.42 0.74
CA PRO A 86 -6.22 -0.19 0.28
C PRO A 86 -6.90 0.93 1.08
N ASP A 87 -7.58 1.86 0.40
CA ASP A 87 -8.16 3.08 0.99
C ASP A 87 -9.10 2.80 2.18
N TRP A 88 -9.77 1.63 2.16
CA TRP A 88 -10.68 1.25 3.26
C TRP A 88 -9.96 1.01 4.60
N VAL A 89 -8.67 0.68 4.57
CA VAL A 89 -7.85 0.50 5.78
C VAL A 89 -7.66 1.84 6.49
N ASP A 90 -7.51 2.92 5.73
CA ASP A 90 -7.39 4.26 6.29
C ASP A 90 -8.68 4.73 6.96
N ALA A 91 -9.84 4.30 6.44
CA ALA A 91 -11.15 4.61 7.00
C ALA A 91 -11.45 3.87 8.33
N LEU A 92 -10.66 2.86 8.69
CA LEU A 92 -10.81 2.15 9.97
C LEU A 92 -10.39 3.04 11.15
N ALA A 93 -11.05 2.81 12.29
CA ALA A 93 -10.66 3.46 13.55
C ALA A 93 -9.19 3.16 13.89
N PRO A 94 -8.47 4.07 14.55
CA PRO A 94 -7.05 3.91 14.87
C PRO A 94 -6.73 2.66 15.70
N ASP A 95 -7.66 2.22 16.52
CA ASP A 95 -7.58 1.05 17.40
C ASP A 95 -8.13 -0.24 16.77
N HIS A 96 -8.50 -0.20 15.49
CA HIS A 96 -9.05 -1.36 14.79
C HIS A 96 -8.00 -2.48 14.67
N PRO A 97 -8.31 -3.76 15.02
CA PRO A 97 -7.35 -4.86 15.03
C PRO A 97 -6.60 -5.05 13.70
N ILE A 98 -7.32 -4.98 12.58
CA ILE A 98 -6.72 -5.09 11.24
C ILE A 98 -5.65 -4.02 11.03
N LYS A 99 -5.97 -2.77 11.37
CA LYS A 99 -5.04 -1.64 11.24
C LYS A 99 -3.82 -1.86 12.14
N GLY A 100 -4.04 -2.25 13.40
CA GLY A 100 -2.97 -2.58 14.34
C GLY A 100 -2.02 -3.64 13.80
N THR A 101 -2.54 -4.79 13.37
CA THR A 101 -1.74 -5.91 12.84
C THR A 101 -0.91 -5.51 11.62
N VAL A 102 -1.51 -4.81 10.64
CA VAL A 102 -0.79 -4.37 9.45
C VAL A 102 0.30 -3.36 9.79
N PHE A 103 0.00 -2.37 10.65
CA PHE A 103 0.99 -1.36 11.04
C PHE A 103 2.11 -1.93 11.92
N GLU A 104 1.84 -2.95 12.74
CA GLU A 104 2.88 -3.69 13.48
C GLU A 104 3.82 -4.45 12.54
N ALA A 105 3.28 -5.13 11.53
CA ALA A 105 4.08 -5.80 10.52
C ALA A 105 4.99 -4.81 9.74
N ILE A 106 4.44 -3.67 9.32
CA ILE A 106 5.19 -2.59 8.68
C ILE A 106 6.31 -2.10 9.61
N ARG A 107 5.99 -1.76 10.85
CA ARG A 107 6.97 -1.25 11.84
C ARG A 107 8.08 -2.26 12.10
N GLY A 108 7.73 -3.55 12.23
CA GLY A 108 8.69 -4.63 12.44
C GLY A 108 9.65 -4.86 11.26
N ALA A 109 9.18 -4.60 10.04
CA ALA A 109 10.00 -4.71 8.83
C ALA A 109 10.91 -3.47 8.62
N MET A 110 10.42 -2.27 8.96
CA MET A 110 11.14 -1.01 8.74
C MET A 110 12.48 -0.90 9.46
N GLY A 111 12.68 -1.68 10.54
CA GLY A 111 13.97 -1.70 11.26
C GLY A 111 15.16 -2.16 10.41
N ASP A 112 14.91 -2.90 9.35
CA ASP A 112 15.92 -3.44 8.44
C ASP A 112 16.14 -2.57 7.19
N LEU A 113 15.42 -1.44 7.08
CA LEU A 113 15.49 -0.56 5.92
C LEU A 113 16.54 0.53 6.11
N HIS A 114 17.66 0.40 5.42
CA HIS A 114 18.74 1.38 5.46
C HIS A 114 19.12 1.88 4.06
N ARG A 115 19.19 0.98 3.09
CA ARG A 115 19.65 1.24 1.72
C ARG A 115 18.58 0.87 0.71
N ILE A 116 18.69 1.39 -0.49
CA ILE A 116 17.73 1.09 -1.57
C ILE A 116 17.67 -0.43 -1.85
N ARG A 117 18.78 -1.15 -1.76
CA ARG A 117 18.81 -2.61 -1.92
C ARG A 117 17.93 -3.35 -0.90
N ASP A 118 17.72 -2.77 0.28
CA ASP A 118 16.97 -3.41 1.38
C ASP A 118 15.45 -3.29 1.17
N VAL A 119 15.00 -2.42 0.25
CA VAL A 119 13.57 -2.14 0.03
C VAL A 119 12.80 -3.41 -0.34
N ARG A 120 13.32 -4.22 -1.28
CA ARG A 120 12.63 -5.45 -1.71
C ARG A 120 12.51 -6.48 -0.58
N PRO A 121 13.60 -6.86 0.12
CA PRO A 121 13.53 -7.76 1.27
C PRO A 121 12.60 -7.27 2.38
N VAL A 122 12.60 -5.96 2.64
CA VAL A 122 11.73 -5.34 3.65
C VAL A 122 10.26 -5.44 3.25
N VAL A 123 9.93 -5.16 1.98
CA VAL A 123 8.57 -5.31 1.46
C VAL A 123 8.12 -6.78 1.46
N GLU A 124 9.01 -7.72 1.09
CA GLU A 124 8.75 -9.16 1.19
C GLU A 124 8.52 -9.63 2.63
N LYS A 125 9.22 -9.02 3.60
CA LYS A 125 8.99 -9.27 5.03
C LYS A 125 7.62 -8.78 5.49
N MET A 126 7.14 -7.64 4.97
CA MET A 126 5.77 -7.15 5.22
C MET A 126 4.72 -8.11 4.67
N ALA A 127 5.00 -8.79 3.54
CA ALA A 127 4.11 -9.80 2.95
C ALA A 127 3.94 -11.06 3.81
N GLN A 128 4.78 -11.28 4.81
CA GLN A 128 4.63 -12.41 5.75
C GLN A 128 3.51 -12.20 6.78
N CYS A 129 2.92 -11.01 6.83
CA CYS A 129 1.74 -10.73 7.64
C CYS A 129 0.53 -11.56 7.14
N GLU A 130 -0.17 -12.23 8.04
CA GLU A 130 -1.34 -13.09 7.72
C GLU A 130 -2.44 -12.35 6.95
N LEU A 131 -2.55 -11.03 7.15
CA LEU A 131 -3.56 -10.20 6.51
C LEU A 131 -3.14 -9.68 5.14
N VAL A 132 -1.88 -9.83 4.74
CA VAL A 132 -1.34 -9.32 3.48
C VAL A 132 -1.32 -10.45 2.45
N THR A 133 -1.97 -10.24 1.32
CA THR A 133 -2.01 -11.22 0.21
C THR A 133 -0.98 -10.94 -0.87
N GLY A 134 -0.45 -9.72 -0.91
CA GLY A 134 0.58 -9.30 -1.85
C GLY A 134 1.31 -8.07 -1.37
N ALA A 135 2.59 -7.99 -1.67
CA ALA A 135 3.42 -6.82 -1.41
C ALA A 135 4.42 -6.65 -2.55
N ASP A 136 4.32 -5.54 -3.27
CA ASP A 136 5.11 -5.28 -4.46
C ASP A 136 5.74 -3.89 -4.40
N VAL A 137 6.99 -3.80 -4.85
CA VAL A 137 7.66 -2.53 -5.07
C VAL A 137 7.25 -1.99 -6.44
N THR A 138 6.49 -0.90 -6.44
CA THR A 138 5.90 -0.31 -7.65
C THR A 138 6.83 0.68 -8.36
N ALA A 139 7.68 1.37 -7.60
CA ALA A 139 8.67 2.29 -8.16
C ALA A 139 9.92 2.40 -7.28
N MET A 140 11.07 2.60 -7.92
CA MET A 140 12.34 2.94 -7.28
C MET A 140 13.00 4.09 -8.06
N ARG A 141 13.17 5.23 -7.41
CA ARG A 141 13.85 6.39 -7.98
C ARG A 141 15.23 6.51 -7.37
N LEU A 142 16.20 5.86 -7.99
CA LEU A 142 17.58 5.76 -7.47
C LEU A 142 18.25 7.12 -7.27
N GLY A 143 17.89 8.12 -8.09
CA GLY A 143 18.49 9.46 -8.01
C GLY A 143 18.00 10.29 -6.83
N SER A 144 16.80 10.03 -6.31
CA SER A 144 16.22 10.73 -5.14
C SER A 144 16.15 9.86 -3.88
N GLY A 145 16.52 8.57 -3.96
CA GLY A 145 16.37 7.66 -2.83
C GLY A 145 14.92 7.36 -2.45
N SER A 146 13.94 7.69 -3.30
CA SER A 146 12.52 7.48 -3.01
C SER A 146 12.01 6.20 -3.65
N CYS A 147 11.30 5.40 -2.87
CA CYS A 147 10.71 4.13 -3.28
C CYS A 147 9.22 4.11 -2.98
N GLU A 148 8.48 3.36 -3.79
CA GLU A 148 7.04 3.16 -3.62
C GLU A 148 6.76 1.65 -3.55
N ALA A 149 5.95 1.24 -2.58
CA ALA A 149 5.49 -0.14 -2.48
C ALA A 149 4.00 -0.18 -2.19
N ARG A 150 3.35 -1.25 -2.64
CA ARG A 150 1.92 -1.48 -2.42
C ARG A 150 1.75 -2.77 -1.64
N LEU A 151 0.90 -2.71 -0.63
CA LEU A 151 0.45 -3.86 0.13
C LEU A 151 -1.01 -4.15 -0.24
N GLU A 152 -1.31 -5.40 -0.54
CA GLU A 152 -2.64 -5.87 -0.88
C GLU A 152 -3.23 -6.69 0.27
N LEU A 153 -4.47 -6.41 0.61
CA LEU A 153 -5.24 -7.17 1.57
C LEU A 153 -6.39 -7.89 0.86
N PRO A 154 -6.82 -9.06 1.37
CA PRO A 154 -7.88 -9.82 0.73
C PRO A 154 -9.19 -9.04 0.74
N ARG A 155 -9.90 -9.04 -0.38
CA ARG A 155 -11.16 -8.33 -0.53
C ARG A 155 -12.27 -8.88 0.37
N SER A 156 -12.20 -10.15 0.75
CA SER A 156 -13.08 -10.76 1.76
C SER A 156 -13.03 -10.01 3.09
N LEU A 157 -11.83 -9.60 3.51
CA LEU A 157 -11.61 -8.88 4.76
C LEU A 157 -12.33 -7.51 4.76
N PHE A 158 -12.37 -6.83 3.61
CA PHE A 158 -13.13 -5.61 3.43
C PHE A 158 -14.64 -5.83 3.67
N TYR A 159 -15.23 -6.88 3.07
CA TYR A 159 -16.65 -7.17 3.26
C TYR A 159 -16.99 -7.62 4.67
N GLU A 160 -16.13 -8.43 5.28
CA GLU A 160 -16.28 -8.86 6.67
C GLU A 160 -16.28 -7.65 7.62
N THR A 161 -15.34 -6.74 7.42
CA THR A 161 -15.23 -5.50 8.20
C THR A 161 -16.46 -4.63 8.02
N MET A 162 -16.93 -4.44 6.80
CA MET A 162 -18.17 -3.70 6.53
C MET A 162 -19.37 -4.35 7.21
N SER A 163 -19.48 -5.68 7.12
CA SER A 163 -20.59 -6.41 7.74
C SER A 163 -20.58 -6.26 9.25
N GLN A 164 -19.40 -6.30 9.88
CA GLN A 164 -19.26 -6.11 11.33
C GLN A 164 -19.62 -4.68 11.76
N GLN A 165 -19.20 -3.68 11.02
CA GLN A 165 -19.44 -2.27 11.36
C GLN A 165 -20.88 -1.82 11.11
N THR A 166 -21.51 -2.36 10.06
CA THR A 166 -22.85 -1.91 9.64
C THR A 166 -23.98 -2.82 10.13
N GLY A 167 -23.65 -4.06 10.51
CA GLY A 167 -24.64 -5.09 10.85
C GLY A 167 -25.33 -5.72 9.64
N PHE A 168 -24.99 -5.30 8.41
CA PHE A 168 -25.56 -5.87 7.18
C PHE A 168 -24.67 -7.00 6.66
N PRO A 169 -25.24 -8.15 6.22
CA PRO A 169 -24.46 -9.23 5.63
C PRO A 169 -24.01 -8.85 4.21
N ILE A 170 -22.73 -8.54 4.05
CA ILE A 170 -22.13 -8.16 2.78
C ILE A 170 -20.96 -9.10 2.47
N ARG A 171 -20.95 -9.79 1.34
CA ARG A 171 -19.94 -10.79 0.98
C ARG A 171 -19.23 -10.47 -0.34
N ASN A 172 -19.84 -9.65 -1.19
CA ASN A 172 -19.35 -9.31 -2.51
C ASN A 172 -19.89 -7.96 -2.99
N ASP A 173 -19.34 -7.48 -4.11
CA ASP A 173 -19.74 -6.21 -4.73
C ASP A 173 -21.22 -6.16 -5.12
N GLY A 174 -21.81 -7.26 -5.52
CA GLY A 174 -23.21 -7.33 -5.92
C GLY A 174 -24.15 -7.11 -4.73
N GLU A 175 -23.87 -7.72 -3.60
CA GLU A 175 -24.63 -7.53 -2.35
C GLU A 175 -24.46 -6.09 -1.83
N LEU A 176 -23.24 -5.56 -1.88
CA LEU A 176 -22.96 -4.17 -1.51
C LEU A 176 -23.78 -3.20 -2.38
N LEU A 177 -23.77 -3.39 -3.70
CA LEU A 177 -24.52 -2.52 -4.63
C LEU A 177 -26.03 -2.61 -4.39
N SER A 178 -26.54 -3.82 -4.10
CA SER A 178 -27.97 -4.03 -3.79
C SER A 178 -28.37 -3.32 -2.51
N LEU A 179 -27.56 -3.45 -1.47
CA LEU A 179 -27.75 -2.77 -0.19
C LEU A 179 -27.74 -1.24 -0.35
N LEU A 180 -26.78 -0.71 -1.11
CA LEU A 180 -26.70 0.74 -1.36
C LEU A 180 -27.93 1.26 -2.10
N ARG A 181 -28.50 0.49 -3.03
CA ARG A 181 -29.75 0.83 -3.73
C ARG A 181 -30.93 0.86 -2.75
N GLU A 182 -31.05 -0.15 -1.91
CA GLU A 182 -32.10 -0.23 -0.88
C GLU A 182 -32.00 0.97 0.08
N LEU A 183 -30.80 1.23 0.62
CA LEU A 183 -30.58 2.35 1.52
C LEU A 183 -30.86 3.71 0.84
N ALA A 184 -30.55 3.87 -0.45
CA ALA A 184 -30.90 5.07 -1.19
C ALA A 184 -32.41 5.26 -1.28
N GLY A 185 -33.18 4.17 -1.51
CA GLY A 185 -34.65 4.21 -1.48
C GLY A 185 -35.21 4.57 -0.11
N VAL A 186 -34.69 3.93 0.96
CA VAL A 186 -35.06 4.24 2.34
C VAL A 186 -34.74 5.70 2.68
N GLN A 187 -33.57 6.19 2.30
CA GLN A 187 -33.18 7.57 2.51
C GLN A 187 -34.11 8.57 1.80
N ALA A 188 -34.48 8.28 0.55
CA ALA A 188 -35.42 9.11 -0.20
C ALA A 188 -36.79 9.17 0.47
N ALA A 189 -37.30 8.00 0.92
CA ALA A 189 -38.58 7.94 1.64
C ALA A 189 -38.51 8.67 2.99
N TYR A 190 -37.40 8.47 3.73
CA TYR A 190 -37.21 9.15 5.02
C TYR A 190 -37.14 10.67 4.88
N LYS A 191 -36.46 11.20 3.85
CA LYS A 191 -36.38 12.64 3.59
C LYS A 191 -37.76 13.29 3.42
N LYS A 192 -38.76 12.59 2.85
CA LYS A 192 -40.15 13.11 2.69
C LYS A 192 -40.86 13.31 4.03
N VAL A 193 -40.55 12.45 5.00
CA VAL A 193 -41.24 12.47 6.30
C VAL A 193 -40.41 13.11 7.41
N ALA A 194 -39.12 13.36 7.20
CA ALA A 194 -38.18 13.82 8.21
C ALA A 194 -38.66 15.11 8.92
N ALA A 195 -39.07 16.11 8.17
CA ALA A 195 -39.54 17.38 8.72
C ALA A 195 -40.79 17.19 9.59
N ALA A 196 -41.76 16.42 9.11
CA ALA A 196 -42.97 16.11 9.89
C ALA A 196 -42.65 15.32 11.15
N MET A 197 -41.67 14.40 11.12
CA MET A 197 -41.23 13.65 12.31
C MET A 197 -40.60 14.57 13.36
N GLU A 198 -39.82 15.57 12.95
CA GLU A 198 -39.26 16.58 13.87
C GLU A 198 -40.37 17.47 14.48
N GLU A 199 -41.36 17.89 13.67
CA GLU A 199 -42.53 18.63 14.16
C GLU A 199 -43.32 17.81 15.19
N VAL A 200 -43.55 16.52 14.92
CA VAL A 200 -44.23 15.60 15.89
C VAL A 200 -43.45 15.53 17.21
N ARG A 201 -42.14 15.46 17.17
CA ARG A 201 -41.32 15.42 18.40
C ARG A 201 -41.40 16.73 19.18
N ALA A 202 -41.51 17.87 18.50
CA ALA A 202 -41.52 19.19 19.13
C ALA A 202 -42.93 19.62 19.60
N THR A 203 -43.99 19.30 18.84
CA THR A 203 -45.33 19.82 19.02
C THR A 203 -46.39 18.74 19.29
N GLY A 204 -46.04 17.46 19.06
CA GLY A 204 -46.99 16.34 19.08
C GLY A 204 -47.78 16.15 17.78
N TYR A 205 -47.57 16.99 16.80
CA TYR A 205 -48.27 16.95 15.51
C TYR A 205 -47.35 17.36 14.36
N GLY A 206 -47.43 16.69 13.18
CA GLY A 206 -46.66 17.00 12.01
C GLY A 206 -47.42 16.63 10.73
N ILE A 207 -47.25 17.39 9.66
CA ILE A 207 -47.92 17.20 8.37
C ILE A 207 -46.94 16.72 7.32
N VAL A 208 -47.26 15.59 6.68
CA VAL A 208 -46.54 15.13 5.47
C VAL A 208 -47.34 15.59 4.26
N ILE A 209 -46.75 16.42 3.41
CA ILE A 209 -47.34 16.84 2.17
C ILE A 209 -46.86 15.89 1.07
N PRO A 210 -47.78 15.11 0.43
CA PRO A 210 -47.38 14.23 -0.67
C PRO A 210 -46.90 15.07 -1.89
N ASP A 211 -45.92 14.51 -2.61
CA ASP A 211 -45.47 15.11 -3.88
C ASP A 211 -46.63 15.08 -4.93
N ALA A 212 -46.67 16.08 -5.81
CA ALA A 212 -47.70 16.18 -6.84
C ALA A 212 -47.82 14.94 -7.75
N GLY A 213 -46.76 14.18 -7.91
CA GLY A 213 -46.72 12.91 -8.64
C GLY A 213 -47.26 11.68 -7.87
N GLU A 214 -47.54 11.83 -6.55
CA GLU A 214 -48.14 10.79 -5.70
C GLU A 214 -49.67 10.97 -5.58
N LEU A 215 -50.19 12.07 -6.12
CA LEU A 215 -51.62 12.36 -6.12
C LEU A 215 -52.26 11.79 -7.41
N GLU A 216 -53.07 10.77 -7.27
CA GLU A 216 -54.02 10.39 -8.33
C GLU A 216 -55.12 11.43 -8.39
N LEU A 217 -55.10 12.26 -9.41
CA LEU A 217 -56.18 13.22 -9.65
C LEU A 217 -57.35 12.48 -10.26
N GLU A 218 -58.50 12.53 -9.60
CA GLU A 218 -59.77 12.07 -10.17
C GLU A 218 -60.15 12.97 -11.37
N GLU A 219 -60.90 12.42 -12.32
CA GLU A 219 -61.40 13.21 -13.44
C GLU A 219 -62.24 14.38 -12.89
N PRO A 220 -62.04 15.60 -13.45
CA PRO A 220 -62.74 16.78 -12.96
C PRO A 220 -64.25 16.64 -13.15
N GLU A 221 -64.99 16.52 -12.06
CA GLU A 221 -66.44 16.57 -12.07
C GLU A 221 -66.94 18.02 -12.01
N ILE A 222 -67.80 18.39 -12.95
CA ILE A 222 -68.44 19.71 -12.95
C ILE A 222 -69.66 19.69 -11.99
N ILE A 223 -69.45 20.14 -10.76
CA ILE A 223 -70.50 20.28 -9.77
C ILE A 223 -71.22 21.60 -10.05
N LYS A 224 -72.47 21.53 -10.58
CA LYS A 224 -73.35 22.67 -10.66
C LYS A 224 -73.84 23.01 -9.24
N GLN A 225 -73.20 23.96 -8.58
CA GLN A 225 -73.76 24.60 -7.43
C GLN A 225 -74.79 25.63 -7.81
N GLY A 226 -76.04 25.38 -7.43
CA GLY A 226 -77.25 26.02 -7.80
C GLY A 226 -77.20 27.50 -8.05
N GLY A 227 -77.71 27.88 -9.24
CA GLY A 227 -77.93 29.25 -9.60
C GLY A 227 -79.04 29.90 -8.76
N ARG A 228 -78.70 31.06 -8.20
CA ARG A 228 -79.71 32.05 -7.85
C ARG A 228 -79.45 33.24 -8.72
N TYR A 229 -80.55 33.66 -9.37
CA TYR A 229 -80.69 34.97 -10.05
C TYR A 229 -80.36 36.09 -9.10
#